data_712632261769ac8fbdff84fd7478dcc7
#
_entry.id   712632261769ac8fbdff84fd7478dcc7
#
_cell.length_a   1.000
_cell.length_b   1.000
_cell.length_c   1.000
_cell.angle_alpha   90.00
_cell.angle_beta   90.00
_cell.angle_gamma   90.00
#
_symmetry.space_group_name_H-M   'P 1'
#
loop_
_entity.id
_entity.type
_entity.pdbx_description
1 polymer ?
#
loop_
_entity_poly.entity_id
_entity_poly.type
_entity_poly.pdbx_seq_one_letter_code
_entity_poly.pdbx_strand_id
1 'polypeptide(L)'
;MSTRKNKKNMNYKFKTEPYAHQLKALELSWEKPYFAYFMEMGTGKSKVLIDNIAMLYDAGKINGVLIVAPKGVYKNWYDSEIPTHMPDHVEHTDVLWQAMINQKQQKELDKLFQPGEDLHILIMNVEAFSTKKGVEFAARFLRCHRTMMAIDESTTIKNPDAKRTKHICTLGEYAGYKRILTGSPVTKSPLDLYKQCEFLKKELLGHTSYYTFRTRYAVMKTANFGGKSVQIVTGYQHLPELSEKLKPFSYRVLKDDCLDLPEKTFIKRLVTLTPDQKKLYLQMKNLALAQMDGKMMTTATVMTQLMRLQQITCGHFTADDGTIHDVDSNRISELMNLLEEVEGKIVIWAHWQRDVNRIIREIVKKYGENSFVDYYGPTPMSERQENIRKFQDPDSPVRFFVGTTQTGGYGITLTAASTMVYYSNGYDLEKRQQSEARIDRIGQKYPMTYIDIYCEDTVDARIVKALKKKVNIASQIMGEELKDWI
;
A
#
# COMPACT_ATOMS: atom_id res chain seq x y z
N MET A 1 13.95 44.69 7.07
CA MET A 1 14.20 44.61 5.61
C MET A 1 13.74 43.26 5.12
N SER A 2 12.66 43.28 4.40
CA SER A 2 11.88 42.10 3.95
C SER A 2 12.57 41.46 2.74
N THR A 3 13.02 40.21 2.88
CA THR A 3 13.44 39.38 1.74
C THR A 3 12.22 38.74 1.10
N ARG A 4 11.58 39.46 0.18
CA ARG A 4 10.71 38.85 -0.82
C ARG A 4 11.56 37.98 -1.74
N LYS A 5 11.74 36.70 -1.40
CA LYS A 5 12.26 35.69 -2.32
C LYS A 5 11.19 35.32 -3.33
N ASN A 6 11.52 35.60 -4.60
CA ASN A 6 10.83 35.27 -5.83
C ASN A 6 9.95 34.02 -5.75
N LYS A 7 8.63 34.19 -5.77
CA LYS A 7 7.70 33.22 -6.33
C LYS A 7 7.94 33.20 -7.84
N LYS A 8 8.79 32.34 -8.36
CA LYS A 8 8.69 31.88 -9.74
C LYS A 8 7.35 31.16 -9.85
N ASN A 9 6.30 31.84 -10.25
CA ASN A 9 5.07 31.20 -10.69
C ASN A 9 5.46 30.29 -11.85
N MET A 10 5.29 28.97 -11.67
CA MET A 10 5.46 28.00 -12.74
C MET A 10 4.31 28.24 -13.71
N ASN A 11 4.61 28.95 -14.81
CA ASN A 11 3.61 29.33 -15.83
C ASN A 11 3.43 28.17 -16.81
N TYR A 12 2.99 27.03 -16.31
CA TYR A 12 2.71 25.82 -17.08
C TYR A 12 1.20 25.60 -17.20
N LYS A 13 0.72 25.22 -18.39
CA LYS A 13 -0.71 24.98 -18.66
C LYS A 13 -1.06 23.55 -18.27
N PHE A 14 -1.52 23.38 -17.04
CA PHE A 14 -2.04 22.11 -16.55
C PHE A 14 -3.45 21.82 -17.10
N LYS A 15 -3.81 20.54 -17.28
CA LYS A 15 -5.17 20.13 -17.60
C LYS A 15 -6.11 20.28 -16.42
N THR A 16 -5.66 19.90 -15.24
CA THR A 16 -6.37 20.06 -13.98
C THR A 16 -5.56 20.97 -13.07
N GLU A 17 -6.22 21.87 -12.32
CA GLU A 17 -5.53 22.83 -11.46
C GLU A 17 -4.79 22.09 -10.32
N PRO A 18 -3.48 22.29 -10.13
CA PRO A 18 -2.73 21.64 -9.07
C PRO A 18 -2.92 22.37 -7.73
N TYR A 19 -3.03 21.62 -6.64
CA TYR A 19 -2.98 22.17 -5.30
C TYR A 19 -1.58 22.73 -4.96
N ALA A 20 -1.50 23.62 -3.96
CA ALA A 20 -0.24 24.26 -3.57
C ALA A 20 0.89 23.26 -3.25
N HIS A 21 0.59 22.16 -2.57
CA HIS A 21 1.57 21.11 -2.26
C HIS A 21 2.03 20.34 -3.50
N GLN A 22 1.17 20.21 -4.53
CA GLN A 22 1.52 19.57 -5.81
C GLN A 22 2.43 20.47 -6.64
N LEU A 23 2.14 21.77 -6.69
CA LEU A 23 3.05 22.77 -7.30
C LEU A 23 4.41 22.75 -6.61
N LYS A 24 4.42 22.69 -5.29
CA LYS A 24 5.67 22.61 -4.51
C LYS A 24 6.46 21.35 -4.84
N ALA A 25 5.80 20.20 -5.00
CA ALA A 25 6.45 18.96 -5.42
C ALA A 25 7.10 19.09 -6.79
N LEU A 26 6.41 19.72 -7.76
CA LEU A 26 6.93 19.98 -9.10
C LEU A 26 8.11 20.95 -9.06
N GLU A 27 8.01 22.09 -8.37
CA GLU A 27 9.11 23.05 -8.20
C GLU A 27 10.40 22.39 -7.69
N LEU A 28 10.28 21.44 -6.79
CA LEU A 28 11.42 20.75 -6.19
C LEU A 28 12.03 19.66 -7.09
N SER A 29 11.27 19.15 -8.06
CA SER A 29 11.61 17.88 -8.70
C SER A 29 11.65 17.87 -10.22
N TRP A 30 10.96 18.78 -10.92
CA TRP A 30 10.63 18.56 -12.33
C TRP A 30 11.85 18.34 -13.25
N GLU A 31 12.96 19.05 -13.04
CA GLU A 31 14.19 18.86 -13.83
C GLU A 31 15.18 17.89 -13.19
N LYS A 32 14.97 17.47 -11.92
CA LYS A 32 15.90 16.56 -11.26
C LYS A 32 15.91 15.21 -11.95
N PRO A 33 17.07 14.61 -12.21
CA PRO A 33 17.14 13.28 -12.84
C PRO A 33 16.49 12.17 -11.99
N TYR A 34 16.45 12.35 -10.69
CA TYR A 34 15.79 11.41 -9.78
C TYR A 34 15.11 12.15 -8.62
N PHE A 35 13.93 11.67 -8.20
CA PHE A 35 13.19 12.23 -7.09
C PHE A 35 12.19 11.24 -6.48
N ALA A 36 11.91 11.39 -5.17
CA ALA A 36 10.94 10.59 -4.43
C ALA A 36 9.75 11.43 -3.99
N TYR A 37 8.56 11.05 -4.42
CA TYR A 37 7.29 11.63 -3.95
C TYR A 37 6.75 10.80 -2.79
N PHE A 38 7.20 11.14 -1.58
CA PHE A 38 6.70 10.56 -0.34
C PHE A 38 5.44 11.31 0.11
N MET A 39 4.43 11.28 -0.72
CA MET A 39 3.17 11.98 -0.51
C MET A 39 2.11 10.98 -0.06
N GLU A 40 1.37 11.31 0.99
CA GLU A 40 0.35 10.44 1.56
C GLU A 40 -0.73 10.07 0.53
N MET A 41 -1.45 8.97 0.76
CA MET A 41 -2.51 8.53 -0.16
C MET A 41 -3.61 9.57 -0.27
N GLY A 42 -4.07 9.83 -1.50
CA GLY A 42 -5.11 10.84 -1.76
C GLY A 42 -4.61 12.28 -1.89
N THR A 43 -3.30 12.55 -1.78
CA THR A 43 -2.72 13.89 -2.00
C THR A 43 -2.38 14.19 -3.46
N GLY A 44 -2.70 13.27 -4.40
CA GLY A 44 -2.55 13.47 -5.84
C GLY A 44 -1.15 13.20 -6.40
N LYS A 45 -0.45 12.19 -5.88
CA LYS A 45 0.86 11.74 -6.41
C LYS A 45 0.86 11.47 -7.91
N SER A 46 -0.20 10.78 -8.40
CA SER A 46 -0.35 10.46 -9.83
C SER A 46 -0.39 11.71 -10.69
N LYS A 47 -1.18 12.71 -10.27
CA LYS A 47 -1.24 14.00 -10.95
C LYS A 47 0.14 14.67 -11.00
N VAL A 48 0.87 14.75 -9.89
CA VAL A 48 2.22 15.35 -9.86
C VAL A 48 3.16 14.61 -10.83
N LEU A 49 3.09 13.28 -10.91
CA LEU A 49 3.90 12.53 -11.87
C LEU A 49 3.51 12.85 -13.31
N ILE A 50 2.22 12.90 -13.64
CA ILE A 50 1.73 13.18 -15.00
C ILE A 50 2.12 14.58 -15.42
N ASP A 51 1.93 15.58 -14.56
CA ASP A 51 2.36 16.94 -14.80
C ASP A 51 3.89 17.02 -15.03
N ASN A 52 4.68 16.29 -14.23
CA ASN A 52 6.14 16.24 -14.42
C ASN A 52 6.54 15.56 -15.74
N ILE A 53 5.82 14.51 -16.16
CA ILE A 53 6.01 13.86 -17.45
C ILE A 53 5.77 14.86 -18.59
N ALA A 54 4.63 15.55 -18.56
CA ALA A 54 4.27 16.54 -19.57
C ALA A 54 5.31 17.67 -19.66
N MET A 55 5.73 18.23 -18.53
CA MET A 55 6.77 19.27 -18.49
C MET A 55 8.12 18.81 -19.08
N LEU A 56 8.54 17.57 -18.79
CA LEU A 56 9.79 17.03 -19.34
C LEU A 56 9.68 16.73 -20.83
N TYR A 57 8.51 16.31 -21.30
CA TYR A 57 8.24 16.10 -22.71
C TYR A 57 8.29 17.42 -23.48
N ASP A 58 7.58 18.45 -23.01
CA ASP A 58 7.58 19.80 -23.62
C ASP A 58 8.98 20.43 -23.65
N ALA A 59 9.80 20.11 -22.64
CA ALA A 59 11.20 20.52 -22.62
C ALA A 59 12.11 19.66 -23.53
N GLY A 60 11.57 18.72 -24.29
CA GLY A 60 12.32 17.81 -25.17
C GLY A 60 13.27 16.85 -24.44
N LYS A 61 13.07 16.64 -23.13
CA LYS A 61 13.95 15.82 -22.30
C LYS A 61 13.63 14.31 -22.40
N ILE A 62 12.36 13.97 -22.60
CA ILE A 62 11.88 12.60 -22.72
C ILE A 62 10.92 12.48 -23.92
N ASN A 63 10.80 11.29 -24.49
CA ASN A 63 9.74 10.89 -25.42
C ASN A 63 9.20 9.51 -25.09
N GLY A 64 9.60 8.92 -23.96
CA GLY A 64 9.11 7.65 -23.48
C GLY A 64 8.98 7.63 -21.94
N VAL A 65 7.95 6.97 -21.43
CA VAL A 65 7.71 6.80 -19.99
C VAL A 65 7.36 5.35 -19.70
N LEU A 66 8.05 4.74 -18.75
CA LEU A 66 7.68 3.45 -18.19
C LEU A 66 7.12 3.65 -16.78
N ILE A 67 5.81 3.40 -16.62
CA ILE A 67 5.15 3.40 -15.31
C ILE A 67 5.03 1.97 -14.82
N VAL A 68 5.61 1.69 -13.65
CA VAL A 68 5.54 0.40 -12.97
C VAL A 68 4.64 0.55 -11.74
N ALA A 69 3.55 -0.23 -11.68
CA ALA A 69 2.59 -0.16 -10.58
C ALA A 69 2.15 -1.55 -10.12
N PRO A 70 1.59 -1.72 -8.91
CA PRO A 70 0.99 -2.99 -8.47
C PRO A 70 -0.13 -3.44 -9.40
N LYS A 71 -0.30 -4.76 -9.56
CA LYS A 71 -1.33 -5.36 -10.44
C LYS A 71 -2.76 -4.85 -10.17
N GLY A 72 -3.07 -4.49 -8.92
CA GLY A 72 -4.38 -3.94 -8.54
C GLY A 72 -4.61 -2.48 -8.96
N VAL A 73 -3.56 -1.74 -9.35
CA VAL A 73 -3.62 -0.29 -9.61
C VAL A 73 -3.19 0.08 -11.02
N TYR A 74 -2.34 -0.74 -11.67
CA TYR A 74 -1.70 -0.35 -12.94
C TYR A 74 -2.70 -0.02 -14.07
N LYS A 75 -3.90 -0.64 -14.06
CA LYS A 75 -4.98 -0.29 -14.99
C LYS A 75 -5.54 1.11 -14.75
N ASN A 76 -5.60 1.55 -13.51
CA ASN A 76 -6.13 2.87 -13.16
C ASN A 76 -5.31 4.01 -13.80
N TRP A 77 -4.00 3.78 -14.01
CA TRP A 77 -3.15 4.72 -14.74
C TRP A 77 -3.65 4.92 -16.18
N TYR A 78 -3.99 3.81 -16.86
CA TYR A 78 -4.48 3.81 -18.23
C TYR A 78 -5.93 4.30 -18.34
N ASP A 79 -6.81 3.79 -17.49
CA ASP A 79 -8.26 4.03 -17.60
C ASP A 79 -8.69 5.39 -17.05
N SER A 80 -7.92 5.99 -16.12
CA SER A 80 -8.36 7.16 -15.35
C SER A 80 -7.29 8.24 -15.20
N GLU A 81 -6.11 7.94 -14.64
CA GLU A 81 -5.16 8.98 -14.21
C GLU A 81 -4.60 9.76 -15.42
N ILE A 82 -4.09 9.08 -16.44
CA ILE A 82 -3.56 9.72 -17.66
C ILE A 82 -4.65 10.50 -18.38
N PRO A 83 -5.82 9.93 -18.71
CA PRO A 83 -6.89 10.69 -19.37
C PRO A 83 -7.36 11.91 -18.60
N THR A 84 -7.33 11.85 -17.27
CA THR A 84 -7.80 12.96 -16.42
C THR A 84 -6.79 14.11 -16.36
N HIS A 85 -5.49 13.81 -16.29
CA HIS A 85 -4.48 14.78 -15.91
C HIS A 85 -3.50 15.17 -17.02
N MET A 86 -3.30 14.32 -18.07
CA MET A 86 -2.39 14.65 -19.17
C MET A 86 -2.90 15.88 -19.92
N PRO A 87 -2.10 16.93 -20.09
CA PRO A 87 -2.49 18.12 -20.82
C PRO A 87 -2.88 17.81 -22.28
N ASP A 88 -3.95 18.44 -22.78
CA ASP A 88 -4.51 18.15 -24.10
C ASP A 88 -3.58 18.46 -25.27
N HIS A 89 -2.54 19.29 -25.06
CA HIS A 89 -1.54 19.60 -26.07
C HIS A 89 -0.42 18.56 -26.19
N VAL A 90 -0.35 17.61 -25.25
CA VAL A 90 0.63 16.52 -25.27
C VAL A 90 0.05 15.34 -26.02
N GLU A 91 0.45 15.18 -27.27
CA GLU A 91 0.11 13.99 -28.05
C GLU A 91 0.85 12.78 -27.50
N HIS A 92 0.10 11.72 -27.17
CA HIS A 92 0.67 10.54 -26.54
C HIS A 92 0.03 9.24 -27.00
N THR A 93 0.82 8.16 -26.95
CA THR A 93 0.39 6.78 -27.15
C THR A 93 0.65 6.02 -25.87
N ASP A 94 -0.41 5.62 -25.16
CA ASP A 94 -0.34 4.86 -23.93
C ASP A 94 -0.78 3.41 -24.15
N VAL A 95 0.00 2.47 -23.62
CA VAL A 95 -0.24 1.03 -23.80
C VAL A 95 -0.06 0.28 -22.48
N LEU A 96 -1.05 -0.56 -22.18
CA LEU A 96 -1.06 -1.44 -21.01
C LEU A 96 -0.43 -2.79 -21.37
N TRP A 97 0.69 -3.11 -20.73
CA TRP A 97 1.34 -4.40 -20.92
C TRP A 97 0.56 -5.56 -20.27
N GLN A 98 0.47 -6.68 -20.99
CA GLN A 98 -0.13 -7.93 -20.52
C GLN A 98 0.77 -9.14 -20.86
N ALA A 99 0.79 -10.14 -19.98
CA ALA A 99 1.64 -11.32 -20.14
C ALA A 99 1.19 -12.23 -21.29
N MET A 100 -0.12 -12.40 -21.44
CA MET A 100 -0.76 -13.11 -22.54
C MET A 100 -1.44 -12.10 -23.44
N ILE A 101 -1.06 -12.09 -24.71
CA ILE A 101 -1.52 -11.11 -25.68
C ILE A 101 -2.08 -11.83 -26.90
N ASN A 102 -3.19 -11.31 -27.43
CA ASN A 102 -3.70 -11.66 -28.74
C ASN A 102 -3.10 -10.76 -29.84
N GLN A 103 -3.41 -11.03 -31.10
CA GLN A 103 -2.88 -10.25 -32.23
C GLN A 103 -3.22 -8.75 -32.14
N LYS A 104 -4.41 -8.40 -31.64
CA LYS A 104 -4.81 -6.99 -31.44
C LYS A 104 -3.93 -6.30 -30.41
N GLN A 105 -3.71 -6.95 -29.28
CA GLN A 105 -2.85 -6.43 -28.21
C GLN A 105 -1.37 -6.34 -28.66
N GLN A 106 -0.90 -7.28 -29.49
CA GLN A 106 0.44 -7.18 -30.07
C GLN A 106 0.57 -5.93 -30.93
N LYS A 107 -0.41 -5.62 -31.78
CA LYS A 107 -0.40 -4.40 -32.60
C LYS A 107 -0.38 -3.11 -31.75
N GLU A 108 -1.10 -3.10 -30.62
CA GLU A 108 -1.05 -1.96 -29.68
C GLU A 108 0.36 -1.80 -29.07
N LEU A 109 0.99 -2.90 -28.65
CA LEU A 109 2.37 -2.86 -28.14
C LEU A 109 3.38 -2.42 -29.20
N ASP A 110 3.16 -2.75 -30.45
CA ASP A 110 4.06 -2.39 -31.57
C ASP A 110 3.98 -0.88 -31.88
N LYS A 111 2.90 -0.19 -31.55
CA LYS A 111 2.80 1.28 -31.65
C LYS A 111 3.86 2.00 -30.84
N LEU A 112 4.26 1.44 -29.69
CA LEU A 112 5.30 2.00 -28.82
C LEU A 112 6.68 2.10 -29.49
N PHE A 113 6.90 1.42 -30.62
CA PHE A 113 8.18 1.38 -31.34
C PHE A 113 8.11 2.03 -32.72
N GLN A 114 6.99 2.65 -33.06
CA GLN A 114 6.86 3.40 -34.30
C GLN A 114 7.64 4.70 -34.20
N PRO A 115 8.30 5.13 -35.28
CA PRO A 115 8.97 6.43 -35.31
C PRO A 115 7.91 7.54 -35.23
N GLY A 116 8.15 8.51 -34.36
CA GLY A 116 7.29 9.67 -34.13
C GLY A 116 7.89 10.55 -33.05
N GLU A 117 7.37 11.76 -32.91
CA GLU A 117 7.73 12.69 -31.83
C GLU A 117 6.80 12.57 -30.63
N ASP A 118 5.72 11.81 -30.75
CA ASP A 118 4.71 11.60 -29.70
C ASP A 118 5.32 11.01 -28.43
N LEU A 119 4.70 11.29 -27.30
CA LEU A 119 5.07 10.70 -26.03
C LEU A 119 4.56 9.26 -25.95
N HIS A 120 5.45 8.28 -25.81
CA HIS A 120 5.08 6.88 -25.63
C HIS A 120 5.05 6.52 -24.15
N ILE A 121 3.90 6.01 -23.67
CA ILE A 121 3.71 5.61 -22.28
C ILE A 121 3.45 4.12 -22.19
N LEU A 122 4.39 3.39 -21.61
CA LEU A 122 4.27 1.96 -21.30
C LEU A 122 3.90 1.78 -19.83
N ILE A 123 2.78 1.11 -19.57
CA ILE A 123 2.31 0.83 -18.22
C ILE A 123 2.44 -0.67 -17.94
N MET A 124 3.20 -1.04 -16.91
CA MET A 124 3.46 -2.44 -16.56
C MET A 124 3.15 -2.73 -15.10
N ASN A 125 2.64 -3.93 -14.82
CA ASN A 125 2.56 -4.38 -13.44
C ASN A 125 3.93 -4.83 -12.92
N VAL A 126 4.17 -4.65 -11.62
CA VAL A 126 5.46 -4.96 -10.98
C VAL A 126 5.82 -6.45 -11.05
N GLU A 127 4.82 -7.34 -11.13
CA GLU A 127 4.99 -8.78 -11.23
C GLU A 127 5.59 -9.20 -12.59
N ALA A 128 5.38 -8.40 -13.65
CA ALA A 128 5.96 -8.63 -14.97
C ALA A 128 7.50 -8.74 -14.92
N PHE A 129 8.14 -8.00 -14.02
CA PHE A 129 9.59 -7.99 -13.83
C PHE A 129 10.14 -9.24 -13.13
N SER A 130 9.28 -10.17 -12.74
CA SER A 130 9.69 -11.53 -12.33
C SER A 130 9.79 -12.49 -13.51
N THR A 131 9.36 -12.10 -14.71
CA THR A 131 9.32 -12.90 -15.93
C THR A 131 10.35 -12.40 -16.96
N LYS A 132 10.94 -13.33 -17.73
CA LYS A 132 11.89 -13.00 -18.80
C LYS A 132 11.24 -12.08 -19.84
N LYS A 133 10.01 -12.42 -20.30
CA LYS A 133 9.26 -11.66 -21.32
C LYS A 133 9.03 -10.20 -20.90
N GLY A 134 8.62 -9.96 -19.66
CA GLY A 134 8.40 -8.61 -19.16
C GLY A 134 9.67 -7.79 -19.07
N VAL A 135 10.77 -8.40 -18.59
CA VAL A 135 12.07 -7.74 -18.48
C VAL A 135 12.63 -7.37 -19.86
N GLU A 136 12.57 -8.29 -20.83
CA GLU A 136 13.07 -8.05 -22.20
C GLU A 136 12.26 -6.95 -22.91
N PHE A 137 10.95 -6.96 -22.74
CA PHE A 137 10.08 -5.93 -23.31
C PHE A 137 10.37 -4.54 -22.73
N ALA A 138 10.44 -4.44 -21.40
CA ALA A 138 10.80 -3.19 -20.73
C ALA A 138 12.20 -2.69 -21.14
N ALA A 139 13.19 -3.59 -21.24
CA ALA A 139 14.55 -3.27 -21.68
C ALA A 139 14.56 -2.71 -23.11
N ARG A 140 13.81 -3.32 -24.03
CA ARG A 140 13.66 -2.83 -25.40
C ARG A 140 13.08 -1.42 -25.41
N PHE A 141 11.98 -1.19 -24.69
CA PHE A 141 11.32 0.12 -24.61
C PHE A 141 12.28 1.20 -24.07
N LEU A 142 12.94 0.93 -22.94
CA LEU A 142 13.86 1.88 -22.30
C LEU A 142 15.07 2.26 -23.16
N ARG A 143 15.50 1.35 -24.07
CA ARG A 143 16.63 1.61 -25.00
C ARG A 143 16.21 2.35 -26.25
N CYS A 144 14.95 2.25 -26.67
CA CYS A 144 14.46 2.90 -27.89
C CYS A 144 14.08 4.38 -27.68
N HIS A 145 13.89 4.83 -26.43
CA HIS A 145 13.39 6.16 -26.10
C HIS A 145 14.30 6.88 -25.11
N ARG A 146 14.21 8.21 -25.09
CA ARG A 146 14.72 9.03 -23.97
C ARG A 146 13.68 8.95 -22.85
N THR A 147 13.97 8.18 -21.82
CA THR A 147 12.92 7.72 -20.92
C THR A 147 12.96 8.33 -19.54
N MET A 148 11.73 8.45 -18.96
CA MET A 148 11.48 8.43 -17.52
C MET A 148 11.01 7.03 -17.12
N MET A 149 11.52 6.52 -16.00
CA MET A 149 10.96 5.32 -15.33
C MET A 149 10.42 5.71 -13.97
N ALA A 150 9.14 5.43 -13.75
CA ALA A 150 8.44 5.74 -12.49
C ALA A 150 7.91 4.47 -11.85
N ILE A 151 8.03 4.36 -10.52
CA ILE A 151 7.49 3.25 -9.74
C ILE A 151 6.43 3.79 -8.79
N ASP A 152 5.19 3.42 -9.05
CA ASP A 152 4.08 3.67 -8.14
C ASP A 152 4.04 2.57 -7.07
N GLU A 153 3.73 2.96 -5.83
CA GLU A 153 3.85 2.13 -4.63
C GLU A 153 5.23 1.44 -4.56
N SER A 154 6.27 2.27 -4.47
CA SER A 154 7.68 1.82 -4.52
C SER A 154 8.08 0.84 -3.40
N THR A 155 7.27 0.70 -2.36
CA THR A 155 7.40 -0.37 -1.36
C THR A 155 7.36 -1.78 -1.97
N THR A 156 6.83 -1.94 -3.18
CA THR A 156 6.84 -3.20 -3.93
C THR A 156 8.23 -3.69 -4.30
N ILE A 157 9.23 -2.80 -4.31
CA ILE A 157 10.65 -3.11 -4.59
C ILE A 157 11.55 -3.03 -3.35
N LYS A 158 11.00 -2.95 -2.13
CA LYS A 158 11.79 -2.85 -0.89
C LYS A 158 12.65 -4.07 -0.56
N ASN A 159 12.26 -5.27 -1.05
CA ASN A 159 12.99 -6.50 -0.77
C ASN A 159 14.22 -6.63 -1.70
N PRO A 160 15.47 -6.59 -1.15
CA PRO A 160 16.69 -6.64 -1.95
C PRO A 160 16.92 -7.99 -2.67
N ASP A 161 16.33 -9.07 -2.17
CA ASP A 161 16.53 -10.41 -2.72
C ASP A 161 15.53 -10.79 -3.81
N ALA A 162 14.41 -10.05 -3.91
CA ALA A 162 13.38 -10.34 -4.89
C ALA A 162 13.87 -10.12 -6.33
N LYS A 163 13.65 -11.10 -7.21
CA LYS A 163 14.04 -11.05 -8.63
C LYS A 163 13.54 -9.77 -9.32
N ARG A 164 12.26 -9.42 -9.11
CA ARG A 164 11.67 -8.19 -9.67
C ARG A 164 12.40 -6.93 -9.24
N THR A 165 12.83 -6.83 -7.97
CA THR A 165 13.57 -5.68 -7.45
C THR A 165 14.92 -5.54 -8.16
N LYS A 166 15.65 -6.64 -8.30
CA LYS A 166 16.95 -6.67 -8.99
C LYS A 166 16.79 -6.23 -10.44
N HIS A 167 15.83 -6.79 -11.18
CA HIS A 167 15.57 -6.42 -12.57
C HIS A 167 15.16 -4.95 -12.73
N ILE A 168 14.24 -4.46 -11.87
CA ILE A 168 13.78 -3.06 -11.92
C ILE A 168 14.94 -2.10 -11.65
N CYS A 169 15.79 -2.35 -10.65
CA CYS A 169 16.95 -1.51 -10.38
C CYS A 169 17.93 -1.52 -11.57
N THR A 170 18.20 -2.67 -12.18
CA THR A 170 19.07 -2.77 -13.36
C THR A 170 18.47 -2.03 -14.57
N LEU A 171 17.18 -2.19 -14.83
CA LEU A 171 16.50 -1.51 -15.92
C LEU A 171 16.44 0.01 -15.73
N GLY A 172 16.29 0.47 -14.47
CA GLY A 172 16.32 1.88 -14.14
C GLY A 172 17.60 2.62 -14.57
N GLU A 173 18.70 1.89 -14.82
CA GLU A 173 19.95 2.50 -15.31
C GLU A 173 19.86 3.00 -16.76
N TYR A 174 18.91 2.49 -17.54
CA TYR A 174 18.63 2.97 -18.90
C TYR A 174 17.78 4.25 -18.93
N ALA A 175 17.11 4.59 -17.81
CA ALA A 175 16.24 5.76 -17.75
C ALA A 175 17.00 7.02 -17.36
N GLY A 176 16.85 8.09 -18.12
CA GLY A 176 17.43 9.41 -17.82
C GLY A 176 16.78 10.10 -16.62
N TYR A 177 15.50 9.84 -16.41
CA TYR A 177 14.74 10.36 -15.28
C TYR A 177 14.09 9.21 -14.49
N LYS A 178 14.14 9.31 -13.15
CA LYS A 178 13.59 8.29 -12.27
C LYS A 178 12.72 8.89 -11.18
N ARG A 179 11.56 8.27 -10.92
CA ARG A 179 10.61 8.69 -9.87
C ARG A 179 10.15 7.48 -9.07
N ILE A 180 10.01 7.66 -7.78
CA ILE A 180 9.31 6.73 -6.91
C ILE A 180 8.17 7.46 -6.21
N LEU A 181 7.03 6.78 -6.10
CA LEU A 181 5.82 7.29 -5.48
C LEU A 181 5.38 6.32 -4.39
N THR A 182 5.15 6.81 -3.20
CA THR A 182 4.51 6.05 -2.11
C THR A 182 4.05 6.97 -0.99
N GLY A 183 2.94 6.63 -0.36
CA GLY A 183 2.49 7.30 0.87
C GLY A 183 3.22 6.83 2.11
N SER A 184 3.80 5.63 2.09
CA SER A 184 4.40 4.97 3.25
C SER A 184 5.71 4.29 2.87
N PRO A 185 6.81 5.04 2.72
CA PRO A 185 8.10 4.49 2.26
C PRO A 185 8.72 3.50 3.25
N VAL A 186 8.34 3.59 4.53
CA VAL A 186 8.77 2.72 5.62
C VAL A 186 7.54 1.99 6.18
N THR A 187 7.42 0.71 5.91
CA THR A 187 6.25 -0.09 6.30
C THR A 187 6.58 -1.19 7.31
N LYS A 188 7.77 -1.75 7.23
CA LYS A 188 8.26 -2.77 8.17
C LYS A 188 9.43 -2.27 8.99
N SER A 189 10.35 -1.59 8.33
CA SER A 189 11.59 -1.16 8.95
C SER A 189 12.27 -0.05 8.13
N PRO A 190 13.21 0.71 8.72
CA PRO A 190 14.05 1.66 7.99
C PRO A 190 14.77 1.05 6.79
N LEU A 191 15.00 -0.26 6.83
CA LEU A 191 15.70 -1.00 5.78
C LEU A 191 14.90 -1.07 4.47
N ASP A 192 13.59 -0.83 4.53
CA ASP A 192 12.70 -0.75 3.36
C ASP A 192 13.14 0.35 2.38
N LEU A 193 13.85 1.38 2.84
CA LEU A 193 14.29 2.52 2.02
C LEU A 193 15.46 2.17 1.10
N TYR A 194 16.30 1.19 1.45
CA TYR A 194 17.54 0.95 0.72
C TYR A 194 17.33 0.74 -0.79
N LYS A 195 16.52 -0.24 -1.17
CA LYS A 195 16.28 -0.55 -2.59
C LYS A 195 15.42 0.48 -3.31
N GLN A 196 14.52 1.14 -2.61
CA GLN A 196 13.75 2.25 -3.17
C GLN A 196 14.68 3.41 -3.57
N CYS A 197 15.63 3.78 -2.72
CA CYS A 197 16.61 4.82 -3.01
C CYS A 197 17.67 4.37 -4.02
N GLU A 198 18.09 3.10 -3.99
CA GLU A 198 19.05 2.55 -4.94
C GLU A 198 18.50 2.50 -6.38
N PHE A 199 17.20 2.29 -6.56
CA PHE A 199 16.57 2.47 -7.85
C PHE A 199 16.72 3.90 -8.38
N LEU A 200 16.58 4.91 -7.54
CA LEU A 200 16.75 6.32 -7.95
C LEU A 200 18.20 6.59 -8.40
N LYS A 201 19.15 6.20 -7.59
CA LYS A 201 20.58 6.30 -7.89
C LYS A 201 21.35 5.32 -7.00
N LYS A 202 22.30 4.59 -7.59
CA LYS A 202 23.20 3.74 -6.80
C LYS A 202 23.91 4.56 -5.72
N GLU A 203 24.05 3.96 -4.55
CA GLU A 203 24.71 4.56 -3.39
C GLU A 203 24.14 5.91 -2.92
N LEU A 204 22.89 6.22 -3.26
CA LEU A 204 22.25 7.50 -2.94
C LEU A 204 22.22 7.78 -1.42
N LEU A 205 22.13 6.72 -0.61
CA LEU A 205 22.17 6.81 0.86
C LEU A 205 23.61 6.70 1.43
N GLY A 206 24.64 6.66 0.58
CA GLY A 206 26.05 6.57 0.99
C GLY A 206 26.49 5.16 1.41
N HIS A 207 25.84 4.12 0.90
CA HIS A 207 26.15 2.72 1.19
C HIS A 207 26.27 1.90 -0.10
N THR A 208 27.39 1.17 -0.23
CA THR A 208 27.68 0.34 -1.42
C THR A 208 26.88 -0.97 -1.47
N SER A 209 26.34 -1.40 -0.33
CA SER A 209 25.56 -2.63 -0.24
C SER A 209 24.46 -2.55 0.81
N TYR A 210 23.45 -3.44 0.66
CA TYR A 210 22.40 -3.61 1.68
C TYR A 210 22.96 -3.99 3.05
N TYR A 211 24.04 -4.76 3.10
CA TYR A 211 24.67 -5.20 4.35
C TYR A 211 25.29 -4.03 5.11
N THR A 212 26.02 -3.13 4.44
CA THR A 212 26.60 -1.94 5.05
C THR A 212 25.50 -0.98 5.55
N PHE A 213 24.43 -0.82 4.78
CA PHE A 213 23.25 -0.06 5.19
C PHE A 213 22.57 -0.68 6.41
N ARG A 214 22.32 -1.99 6.39
CA ARG A 214 21.72 -2.70 7.53
C ARG A 214 22.57 -2.57 8.81
N THR A 215 23.89 -2.75 8.71
CA THR A 215 24.80 -2.62 9.85
C THR A 215 24.78 -1.19 10.43
N ARG A 216 24.61 -0.18 9.59
CA ARG A 216 24.55 1.22 10.06
C ARG A 216 23.24 1.52 10.79
N TYR A 217 22.10 1.06 10.29
CA TYR A 217 20.79 1.49 10.76
C TYR A 217 20.04 0.45 11.59
N ALA A 218 20.50 -0.79 11.68
CA ALA A 218 19.88 -1.82 12.51
C ALA A 218 20.80 -2.26 13.66
N VAL A 219 20.18 -2.43 14.84
CA VAL A 219 20.83 -3.06 15.98
C VAL A 219 20.65 -4.56 15.86
N MET A 220 21.77 -5.28 15.74
CA MET A 220 21.80 -6.72 15.50
C MET A 220 22.15 -7.47 16.79
N LYS A 221 21.48 -8.59 17.03
CA LYS A 221 21.81 -9.52 18.12
C LYS A 221 21.95 -10.93 17.55
N THR A 222 22.98 -11.64 17.98
CA THR A 222 23.16 -13.04 17.64
C THR A 222 22.21 -13.88 18.47
N ALA A 223 21.40 -14.70 17.84
CA ALA A 223 20.57 -15.71 18.49
C ALA A 223 20.93 -17.09 17.95
N ASN A 224 21.02 -18.07 18.84
CA ASN A 224 21.33 -19.45 18.48
C ASN A 224 20.02 -20.25 18.40
N PHE A 225 19.74 -20.79 17.20
CA PHE A 225 18.60 -21.65 16.96
C PHE A 225 19.09 -23.00 16.40
N GLY A 226 18.85 -24.07 17.12
CA GLY A 226 19.20 -25.45 16.66
C GLY A 226 20.68 -25.63 16.25
N GLY A 227 21.61 -25.00 16.99
CA GLY A 227 23.05 -25.06 16.69
C GLY A 227 23.55 -24.11 15.59
N LYS A 228 22.65 -23.31 14.97
CA LYS A 228 23.03 -22.27 14.00
C LYS A 228 22.89 -20.89 14.62
N SER A 229 23.95 -20.06 14.50
CA SER A 229 23.93 -18.65 14.89
C SER A 229 23.26 -17.83 13.80
N VAL A 230 22.20 -17.10 14.15
CA VAL A 230 21.45 -16.20 13.23
C VAL A 230 21.47 -14.79 13.79
N GLN A 231 21.75 -13.82 12.91
CA GLN A 231 21.66 -12.40 13.27
C GLN A 231 20.20 -11.93 13.15
N ILE A 232 19.64 -11.47 14.25
CA ILE A 232 18.29 -10.90 14.31
C ILE A 232 18.35 -9.39 14.59
N VAL A 233 17.45 -8.65 13.94
CA VAL A 233 17.29 -7.21 14.19
C VAL A 233 16.45 -7.04 15.46
N THR A 234 17.01 -6.36 16.47
CA THR A 234 16.35 -6.08 17.74
C THR A 234 15.92 -4.63 17.89
N GLY A 235 16.44 -3.74 17.05
CA GLY A 235 16.13 -2.32 17.07
C GLY A 235 16.73 -1.58 15.87
N TYR A 236 16.56 -0.27 15.86
CA TYR A 236 17.10 0.62 14.83
C TYR A 236 17.79 1.80 15.47
N GLN A 237 18.78 2.34 14.77
CA GLN A 237 19.64 3.44 15.24
C GLN A 237 19.92 4.43 14.10
N HIS A 238 20.47 5.60 14.43
CA HIS A 238 20.84 6.66 13.47
C HIS A 238 19.69 7.12 12.56
N LEU A 239 18.43 7.05 13.04
CA LEU A 239 17.26 7.44 12.25
C LEU A 239 17.25 8.93 11.83
N PRO A 240 17.69 9.88 12.66
CA PRO A 240 17.82 11.27 12.24
C PRO A 240 18.80 11.48 11.08
N GLU A 241 19.94 10.76 11.08
CA GLU A 241 20.89 10.79 9.95
C GLU A 241 20.22 10.32 8.66
N LEU A 242 19.44 9.22 8.73
CA LEU A 242 18.73 8.69 7.58
C LEU A 242 17.68 9.70 7.06
N SER A 243 16.95 10.35 7.96
CA SER A 243 15.99 11.41 7.61
C SER A 243 16.67 12.55 6.87
N GLU A 244 17.80 13.06 7.36
CA GLU A 244 18.55 14.15 6.69
C GLU A 244 19.03 13.73 5.29
N LYS A 245 19.45 12.48 5.10
CA LYS A 245 19.87 11.97 3.79
C LYS A 245 18.74 11.91 2.75
N LEU A 246 17.48 11.77 3.18
CA LEU A 246 16.33 11.73 2.27
C LEU A 246 15.94 13.13 1.76
N LYS A 247 16.07 14.18 2.56
CA LYS A 247 15.59 15.56 2.26
C LYS A 247 16.01 16.11 0.89
N PRO A 248 17.25 15.92 0.39
CA PRO A 248 17.70 16.53 -0.86
C PRO A 248 16.98 16.03 -2.11
N PHE A 249 16.43 14.82 -2.07
CA PHE A 249 15.83 14.16 -3.24
C PHE A 249 14.42 13.64 -2.97
N SER A 250 13.77 14.05 -1.90
CA SER A 250 12.40 13.66 -1.59
C SER A 250 11.55 14.85 -1.15
N TYR A 251 10.25 14.68 -1.29
CA TYR A 251 9.26 15.60 -0.74
C TYR A 251 8.20 14.82 0.01
N ARG A 252 8.07 15.13 1.30
CA ARG A 252 7.06 14.54 2.18
C ARG A 252 5.84 15.43 2.26
N VAL A 253 4.66 14.84 2.09
CA VAL A 253 3.37 15.52 2.25
C VAL A 253 2.44 14.64 3.05
N LEU A 254 1.89 15.18 4.12
CA LEU A 254 0.80 14.58 4.89
C LEU A 254 -0.52 15.19 4.44
N LYS A 255 -1.60 14.44 4.54
CA LYS A 255 -2.95 14.94 4.24
C LYS A 255 -3.33 16.09 5.15
N ASP A 256 -3.07 15.93 6.43
CA ASP A 256 -3.41 16.91 7.46
C ASP A 256 -2.73 18.26 7.26
N ASP A 257 -1.60 18.29 6.52
CA ASP A 257 -0.87 19.52 6.20
C ASP A 257 -1.38 20.22 4.95
N CYS A 258 -2.15 19.54 4.09
CA CYS A 258 -2.46 20.05 2.76
C CYS A 258 -3.91 19.91 2.30
N LEU A 259 -4.72 19.15 3.03
CA LEU A 259 -6.14 18.94 2.74
C LEU A 259 -6.98 19.22 3.98
N ASP A 260 -8.06 19.97 3.79
CA ASP A 260 -9.07 20.17 4.82
C ASP A 260 -10.02 18.96 4.83
N LEU A 261 -9.64 17.92 5.55
CA LEU A 261 -10.44 16.71 5.71
C LEU A 261 -11.04 16.65 7.11
N PRO A 262 -12.24 16.03 7.26
CA PRO A 262 -12.86 15.87 8.56
C PRO A 262 -12.00 15.07 9.55
N GLU A 263 -12.22 15.27 10.84
CA GLU A 263 -11.47 14.62 11.92
C GLU A 263 -11.57 13.09 11.88
N LYS A 264 -10.52 12.44 12.42
CA LYS A 264 -10.39 10.99 12.53
C LYS A 264 -10.48 10.56 13.98
N THR A 265 -11.35 9.62 14.27
CA THR A 265 -11.48 9.01 15.60
C THR A 265 -11.14 7.52 15.53
N PHE A 266 -10.34 7.04 16.47
CA PHE A 266 -9.96 5.63 16.56
C PHE A 266 -10.53 5.02 17.84
N ILE A 267 -11.39 4.02 17.68
CA ILE A 267 -12.11 3.37 18.77
C ILE A 267 -11.66 1.91 18.88
N LYS A 268 -11.56 1.42 20.11
CA LYS A 268 -11.28 0.02 20.40
C LYS A 268 -12.52 -0.63 20.99
N ARG A 269 -12.97 -1.74 20.39
CA ARG A 269 -14.01 -2.59 20.91
C ARG A 269 -13.40 -3.88 21.42
N LEU A 270 -13.45 -4.04 22.74
CA LEU A 270 -12.91 -5.20 23.44
C LEU A 270 -13.92 -6.33 23.44
N VAL A 271 -13.46 -7.53 23.13
CA VAL A 271 -14.26 -8.75 23.13
C VAL A 271 -13.57 -9.79 24.00
N THR A 272 -14.34 -10.44 24.86
CA THR A 272 -13.86 -11.57 25.67
C THR A 272 -13.97 -12.88 24.89
N LEU A 273 -12.97 -13.74 25.02
CA LEU A 273 -13.04 -15.09 24.48
C LEU A 273 -14.14 -15.89 25.18
N THR A 274 -14.87 -16.71 24.43
CA THR A 274 -15.76 -17.72 25.03
C THR A 274 -14.94 -18.73 25.82
N PRO A 275 -15.55 -19.49 26.76
CA PRO A 275 -14.82 -20.53 27.50
C PRO A 275 -14.11 -21.53 26.60
N ASP A 276 -14.73 -21.96 25.51
CA ASP A 276 -14.17 -22.89 24.54
C ASP A 276 -13.02 -22.28 23.74
N GLN A 277 -13.19 -21.03 23.27
CA GLN A 277 -12.08 -20.30 22.64
C GLN A 277 -10.91 -20.12 23.59
N LYS A 278 -11.15 -19.77 24.87
CA LYS A 278 -10.09 -19.57 25.87
C LYS A 278 -9.32 -20.87 26.13
N LYS A 279 -10.04 -21.97 26.27
CA LYS A 279 -9.44 -23.31 26.43
C LYS A 279 -8.54 -23.66 25.23
N LEU A 280 -9.07 -23.53 24.02
CA LEU A 280 -8.35 -23.85 22.79
C LEU A 280 -7.16 -22.89 22.57
N TYR A 281 -7.33 -21.62 22.86
CA TYR A 281 -6.27 -20.62 22.77
C TYR A 281 -5.10 -20.92 23.71
N LEU A 282 -5.40 -21.28 24.97
CA LEU A 282 -4.38 -21.65 25.95
C LEU A 282 -3.66 -22.95 25.57
N GLN A 283 -4.37 -23.95 25.08
CA GLN A 283 -3.77 -25.20 24.58
C GLN A 283 -2.80 -24.91 23.43
N MET A 284 -3.22 -24.15 22.44
CA MET A 284 -2.38 -23.78 21.31
C MET A 284 -1.18 -22.91 21.72
N LYS A 285 -1.37 -21.98 22.66
CA LYS A 285 -0.30 -21.15 23.22
C LYS A 285 0.74 -22.00 23.95
N ASN A 286 0.30 -22.92 24.79
CA ASN A 286 1.20 -23.82 25.56
C ASN A 286 1.95 -24.76 24.61
N LEU A 287 1.30 -25.30 23.59
CA LEU A 287 1.94 -26.13 22.57
C LEU A 287 3.04 -25.32 21.83
N ALA A 288 2.75 -24.09 21.44
CA ALA A 288 3.71 -23.20 20.80
C ALA A 288 4.92 -22.92 21.71
N LEU A 289 4.69 -22.64 23.00
CA LEU A 289 5.75 -22.43 23.98
C LEU A 289 6.60 -23.69 24.21
N ALA A 290 5.96 -24.86 24.38
CA ALA A 290 6.68 -26.14 24.55
C ALA A 290 7.55 -26.49 23.33
N GLN A 291 7.08 -26.22 22.13
CA GLN A 291 7.87 -26.37 20.90
C GLN A 291 9.04 -25.39 20.83
N MET A 292 8.90 -24.17 21.35
CA MET A 292 10.01 -23.20 21.44
C MET A 292 11.09 -23.67 22.44
N ASP A 293 10.70 -24.17 23.61
CA ASP A 293 11.62 -24.67 24.64
C ASP A 293 12.35 -25.95 24.17
N GLY A 294 11.69 -26.80 23.38
CA GLY A 294 12.24 -28.04 22.83
C GLY A 294 13.22 -27.84 21.64
N LYS A 295 13.60 -26.61 21.28
CA LYS A 295 14.57 -26.28 20.21
C LYS A 295 14.22 -26.76 18.79
N MET A 296 12.96 -27.10 18.49
CA MET A 296 12.54 -27.64 17.18
C MET A 296 11.77 -26.66 16.30
N MET A 297 11.76 -25.35 16.59
CA MET A 297 10.96 -24.41 15.80
C MET A 297 11.73 -23.68 14.71
N THR A 298 11.24 -23.81 13.48
CA THR A 298 11.61 -22.90 12.38
C THR A 298 10.76 -21.61 12.46
N THR A 299 11.24 -20.54 11.82
CA THR A 299 10.45 -19.30 11.71
C THR A 299 9.07 -19.54 11.08
N ALA A 300 8.97 -20.48 10.13
CA ALA A 300 7.71 -20.87 9.49
C ALA A 300 6.73 -21.50 10.51
N THR A 301 7.22 -22.33 11.42
CA THR A 301 6.39 -22.95 12.48
C THR A 301 5.84 -21.88 13.44
N VAL A 302 6.69 -20.90 13.87
CA VAL A 302 6.24 -19.78 14.74
C VAL A 302 5.15 -18.97 14.05
N MET A 303 5.32 -18.64 12.78
CA MET A 303 4.31 -17.90 12.01
C MET A 303 2.99 -18.66 11.92
N THR A 304 3.05 -19.96 11.67
CA THR A 304 1.86 -20.82 11.63
C THR A 304 1.12 -20.82 12.98
N GLN A 305 1.85 -20.92 14.09
CA GLN A 305 1.23 -20.89 15.43
C GLN A 305 0.56 -19.54 15.72
N LEU A 306 1.20 -18.42 15.36
CA LEU A 306 0.61 -17.08 15.51
C LEU A 306 -0.66 -16.93 14.67
N MET A 307 -0.66 -17.46 13.45
CA MET A 307 -1.86 -17.44 12.59
C MET A 307 -3.00 -18.28 13.19
N ARG A 308 -2.71 -19.46 13.75
CA ARG A 308 -3.71 -20.29 14.42
C ARG A 308 -4.29 -19.62 15.66
N LEU A 309 -3.44 -19.00 16.49
CA LEU A 309 -3.90 -18.23 17.65
C LEU A 309 -4.85 -17.09 17.21
N GLN A 310 -4.54 -16.40 16.11
CA GLN A 310 -5.40 -15.36 15.57
C GLN A 310 -6.71 -15.92 14.99
N GLN A 311 -6.67 -17.05 14.30
CA GLN A 311 -7.87 -17.71 13.81
C GLN A 311 -8.81 -18.08 14.97
N ILE A 312 -8.27 -18.60 16.08
CA ILE A 312 -9.06 -18.94 17.28
C ILE A 312 -9.75 -17.69 17.83
N THR A 313 -9.08 -16.54 17.91
CA THR A 313 -9.72 -15.28 18.36
C THR A 313 -10.83 -14.82 17.42
N CYS A 314 -10.76 -15.19 16.14
CA CYS A 314 -11.81 -14.90 15.13
C CYS A 314 -12.95 -15.94 15.13
N GLY A 315 -12.85 -17.04 15.90
CA GLY A 315 -13.89 -18.07 16.01
C GLY A 315 -13.77 -19.20 15.00
N HIS A 316 -12.56 -19.49 14.53
CA HIS A 316 -12.25 -20.68 13.73
C HIS A 316 -10.77 -21.06 13.88
N PHE A 317 -10.40 -22.26 13.45
CA PHE A 317 -9.00 -22.66 13.29
C PHE A 317 -8.85 -23.71 12.21
N THR A 318 -7.64 -23.81 11.66
CA THR A 318 -7.28 -24.84 10.69
C THR A 318 -6.46 -25.91 11.39
N ALA A 319 -6.92 -27.16 11.36
CA ALA A 319 -6.22 -28.32 11.91
C ALA A 319 -5.03 -28.72 11.00
N ASP A 320 -4.19 -29.66 11.49
CA ASP A 320 -2.99 -30.09 10.75
C ASP A 320 -3.31 -30.84 9.44
N ASP A 321 -4.49 -31.48 9.37
CA ASP A 321 -5.01 -32.13 8.16
C ASP A 321 -5.63 -31.16 7.15
N GLY A 322 -5.63 -29.84 7.44
CA GLY A 322 -6.23 -28.81 6.61
C GLY A 322 -7.73 -28.60 6.84
N THR A 323 -8.37 -29.37 7.71
CA THR A 323 -9.79 -29.14 8.04
C THR A 323 -9.96 -27.86 8.83
N ILE A 324 -11.07 -27.16 8.57
CA ILE A 324 -11.37 -25.90 9.25
C ILE A 324 -12.56 -26.13 10.19
N HIS A 325 -12.34 -25.83 11.46
CA HIS A 325 -13.32 -25.94 12.52
C HIS A 325 -13.83 -24.58 12.94
N ASP A 326 -15.15 -24.44 13.11
CA ASP A 326 -15.77 -23.27 13.73
C ASP A 326 -15.77 -23.39 15.24
N VAL A 327 -15.59 -22.27 15.90
CA VAL A 327 -15.68 -22.10 17.35
C VAL A 327 -16.59 -20.92 17.64
N ASP A 328 -17.47 -21.06 18.60
CA ASP A 328 -18.34 -19.95 18.99
C ASP A 328 -17.50 -18.75 19.46
N SER A 329 -17.88 -17.55 19.00
CA SER A 329 -17.10 -16.35 19.25
C SER A 329 -18.02 -15.16 19.52
N ASN A 330 -17.72 -14.42 20.58
CA ASN A 330 -18.43 -13.18 20.91
C ASN A 330 -18.13 -12.06 19.89
N ARG A 331 -17.08 -12.21 19.05
CA ARG A 331 -16.67 -11.19 18.09
C ARG A 331 -17.73 -10.88 17.03
N ILE A 332 -18.41 -11.91 16.53
CA ILE A 332 -19.47 -11.71 15.53
C ILE A 332 -20.70 -11.03 16.17
N SER A 333 -21.04 -11.41 17.40
CA SER A 333 -22.12 -10.74 18.14
C SER A 333 -21.80 -9.29 18.43
N GLU A 334 -20.56 -8.98 18.82
CA GLU A 334 -20.12 -7.59 19.02
C GLU A 334 -20.14 -6.78 17.72
N LEU A 335 -19.72 -7.38 16.60
CA LEU A 335 -19.87 -6.71 15.30
C LEU A 335 -21.33 -6.39 15.02
N MET A 336 -22.24 -7.35 15.20
CA MET A 336 -23.67 -7.15 14.91
C MET A 336 -24.30 -6.07 15.82
N ASN A 337 -23.91 -5.99 17.10
CA ASN A 337 -24.30 -4.91 18.00
C ASN A 337 -23.78 -3.55 17.50
N LEU A 338 -22.50 -3.50 17.13
CA LEU A 338 -21.87 -2.30 16.57
C LEU A 338 -22.58 -1.80 15.31
N LEU A 339 -23.01 -2.71 14.41
CA LEU A 339 -23.74 -2.35 13.20
C LEU A 339 -25.13 -1.74 13.49
N GLU A 340 -25.69 -1.99 14.67
CA GLU A 340 -26.94 -1.32 15.12
C GLU A 340 -26.68 0.07 15.69
N GLU A 341 -25.53 0.26 16.37
CA GLU A 341 -25.16 1.52 16.99
C GLU A 341 -24.76 2.59 15.96
N VAL A 342 -24.23 2.17 14.79
CA VAL A 342 -23.68 3.07 13.78
C VAL A 342 -24.71 3.35 12.69
N GLU A 343 -24.96 4.61 12.41
CA GLU A 343 -25.80 5.04 11.30
C GLU A 343 -25.01 5.15 9.99
N GLY A 344 -25.72 5.08 8.85
CA GLY A 344 -25.14 5.25 7.52
C GLY A 344 -24.40 4.02 6.98
N LYS A 345 -23.57 4.25 5.95
CA LYS A 345 -22.80 3.20 5.28
C LYS A 345 -21.54 2.86 6.06
N ILE A 346 -21.18 1.57 6.09
CA ILE A 346 -20.08 1.05 6.89
C ILE A 346 -19.18 0.17 6.01
N VAL A 347 -17.86 0.37 6.11
CA VAL A 347 -16.86 -0.52 5.53
C VAL A 347 -16.38 -1.49 6.60
N ILE A 348 -16.41 -2.79 6.32
CA ILE A 348 -16.00 -3.85 7.24
C ILE A 348 -14.83 -4.63 6.61
N TRP A 349 -13.69 -4.58 7.25
CA TRP A 349 -12.50 -5.32 6.86
C TRP A 349 -12.26 -6.53 7.74
N ALA A 350 -12.02 -7.66 7.12
CA ALA A 350 -11.58 -8.87 7.79
C ALA A 350 -10.26 -9.38 7.18
N HIS A 351 -9.46 -10.07 7.99
CA HIS A 351 -8.19 -10.64 7.54
C HIS A 351 -8.38 -11.97 6.81
N TRP A 352 -9.35 -12.77 7.23
CA TRP A 352 -9.62 -14.11 6.70
C TRP A 352 -10.87 -14.14 5.82
N GLN A 353 -10.82 -14.90 4.72
CA GLN A 353 -11.98 -15.10 3.84
C GLN A 353 -13.15 -15.75 4.58
N ARG A 354 -12.84 -16.65 5.55
CA ARG A 354 -13.87 -17.27 6.37
C ARG A 354 -14.62 -16.27 7.24
N ASP A 355 -13.91 -15.28 7.78
CA ASP A 355 -14.54 -14.18 8.52
C ASP A 355 -15.47 -13.38 7.62
N VAL A 356 -15.04 -13.05 6.38
CA VAL A 356 -15.90 -12.35 5.39
C VAL A 356 -17.19 -13.13 5.15
N ASN A 357 -17.10 -14.44 4.88
CA ASN A 357 -18.28 -15.29 4.66
C ASN A 357 -19.20 -15.36 5.89
N ARG A 358 -18.63 -15.40 7.11
CA ARG A 358 -19.39 -15.39 8.36
C ARG A 358 -20.13 -14.07 8.56
N ILE A 359 -19.43 -12.96 8.35
CA ILE A 359 -19.99 -11.59 8.44
C ILE A 359 -21.14 -11.42 7.44
N ILE A 360 -20.95 -11.80 6.19
CA ILE A 360 -21.98 -11.72 5.15
C ILE A 360 -23.21 -12.53 5.55
N ARG A 361 -23.05 -13.75 6.02
CA ARG A 361 -24.16 -14.61 6.46
C ARG A 361 -25.00 -13.95 7.57
N GLU A 362 -24.36 -13.36 8.56
CA GLU A 362 -25.08 -12.70 9.65
C GLU A 362 -25.72 -11.35 9.21
N ILE A 363 -25.09 -10.62 8.31
CA ILE A 363 -25.68 -9.42 7.70
C ILE A 363 -26.92 -9.79 6.88
N VAL A 364 -26.84 -10.81 6.03
CA VAL A 364 -27.99 -11.27 5.22
C VAL A 364 -29.16 -11.69 6.11
N LYS A 365 -28.87 -12.45 7.17
CA LYS A 365 -29.87 -12.90 8.13
C LYS A 365 -30.62 -11.76 8.80
N LYS A 366 -29.94 -10.65 9.09
CA LYS A 366 -30.51 -9.53 9.87
C LYS A 366 -31.02 -8.38 8.98
N TYR A 367 -30.33 -8.07 7.89
CA TYR A 367 -30.57 -6.89 7.06
C TYR A 367 -31.01 -7.22 5.62
N GLY A 368 -30.96 -8.52 5.22
CA GLY A 368 -31.33 -8.97 3.89
C GLY A 368 -30.21 -8.94 2.84
N GLU A 369 -30.41 -9.63 1.73
CA GLU A 369 -29.40 -9.83 0.68
C GLU A 369 -28.96 -8.55 -0.05
N ASN A 370 -29.84 -7.56 -0.15
CA ASN A 370 -29.55 -6.30 -0.85
C ASN A 370 -28.81 -5.26 0.03
N SER A 371 -28.52 -5.60 1.29
CA SER A 371 -27.93 -4.66 2.24
C SER A 371 -26.41 -4.54 2.15
N PHE A 372 -25.74 -5.43 1.44
CA PHE A 372 -24.28 -5.48 1.36
C PHE A 372 -23.75 -5.66 -0.06
N VAL A 373 -22.48 -5.36 -0.21
CA VAL A 373 -21.62 -5.82 -1.33
C VAL A 373 -20.34 -6.40 -0.77
N ASP A 374 -19.75 -7.35 -1.48
CA ASP A 374 -18.49 -7.97 -1.10
C ASP A 374 -17.32 -7.50 -1.96
N TYR A 375 -16.10 -7.55 -1.40
CA TYR A 375 -14.87 -7.20 -2.11
C TYR A 375 -13.67 -7.98 -1.56
N TYR A 376 -13.51 -9.23 -1.99
CA TYR A 376 -12.42 -10.10 -1.53
C TYR A 376 -11.96 -11.06 -2.64
N GLY A 377 -11.10 -12.03 -2.34
CA GLY A 377 -10.54 -12.92 -3.36
C GLY A 377 -11.57 -13.59 -4.28
N PRO A 378 -12.63 -14.23 -3.72
CA PRO A 378 -13.69 -14.87 -4.50
C PRO A 378 -14.57 -13.95 -5.32
N THR A 379 -14.69 -12.65 -4.98
CA THR A 379 -15.50 -11.69 -5.74
C THR A 379 -15.01 -11.59 -7.18
N PRO A 380 -15.85 -11.90 -8.19
CA PRO A 380 -15.47 -11.83 -9.60
C PRO A 380 -14.95 -10.44 -9.99
N MET A 381 -13.91 -10.40 -10.82
CA MET A 381 -13.35 -9.12 -11.30
C MET A 381 -14.39 -8.25 -12.04
N SER A 382 -15.33 -8.88 -12.74
CA SER A 382 -16.43 -8.22 -13.46
C SER A 382 -17.41 -7.49 -12.53
N GLU A 383 -17.58 -7.97 -11.30
CA GLU A 383 -18.56 -7.43 -10.35
C GLU A 383 -17.96 -6.33 -9.45
N ARG A 384 -16.64 -6.32 -9.31
CA ARG A 384 -15.95 -5.42 -8.36
C ARG A 384 -16.25 -3.95 -8.57
N GLN A 385 -16.28 -3.48 -9.81
CA GLN A 385 -16.58 -2.08 -10.12
C GLN A 385 -18.05 -1.74 -9.84
N GLU A 386 -18.94 -2.67 -10.17
CA GLU A 386 -20.37 -2.51 -9.89
C GLU A 386 -20.65 -2.50 -8.39
N ASN A 387 -19.97 -3.34 -7.59
CA ASN A 387 -20.08 -3.36 -6.15
C ASN A 387 -19.64 -2.02 -5.52
N ILE A 388 -18.58 -1.41 -6.05
CA ILE A 388 -18.15 -0.07 -5.62
C ILE A 388 -19.21 0.97 -5.97
N ARG A 389 -19.79 0.95 -7.19
CA ARG A 389 -20.84 1.90 -7.60
C ARG A 389 -22.07 1.77 -6.72
N LYS A 390 -22.58 0.57 -6.49
CA LYS A 390 -23.72 0.30 -5.60
C LYS A 390 -23.48 0.80 -4.18
N PHE A 391 -22.27 0.65 -3.66
CA PHE A 391 -21.93 1.16 -2.34
C PHE A 391 -21.84 2.69 -2.30
N GLN A 392 -21.29 3.32 -3.34
CA GLN A 392 -21.14 4.78 -3.42
C GLN A 392 -22.45 5.51 -3.73
N ASP A 393 -23.43 4.85 -4.32
CA ASP A 393 -24.73 5.40 -4.65
C ASP A 393 -25.55 5.68 -3.36
N PRO A 394 -25.92 6.94 -3.07
CA PRO A 394 -26.68 7.28 -1.88
C PRO A 394 -28.08 6.65 -1.85
N ASP A 395 -28.68 6.40 -3.01
CA ASP A 395 -30.03 5.85 -3.15
C ASP A 395 -30.05 4.31 -3.12
N SER A 396 -28.89 3.68 -3.13
CA SER A 396 -28.75 2.22 -3.07
C SER A 396 -29.05 1.69 -1.66
N PRO A 397 -29.79 0.56 -1.55
CA PRO A 397 -30.04 -0.11 -0.26
C PRO A 397 -28.78 -0.70 0.37
N VAL A 398 -27.65 -0.71 -0.37
CA VAL A 398 -26.37 -1.22 0.11
C VAL A 398 -25.82 -0.34 1.22
N ARG A 399 -25.82 -0.89 2.43
CA ARG A 399 -25.28 -0.25 3.63
C ARG A 399 -23.87 -0.73 3.97
N PHE A 400 -23.56 -1.99 3.70
CA PHE A 400 -22.32 -2.63 4.13
C PHE A 400 -21.41 -3.00 2.96
N PHE A 401 -20.15 -2.58 3.07
CA PHE A 401 -19.06 -3.03 2.19
C PHE A 401 -18.17 -3.99 2.97
N VAL A 402 -18.18 -5.26 2.61
CA VAL A 402 -17.46 -6.31 3.35
C VAL A 402 -16.31 -6.87 2.52
N GLY A 403 -15.11 -6.84 3.04
CA GLY A 403 -13.97 -7.30 2.27
C GLY A 403 -12.71 -7.61 3.07
N THR A 404 -11.64 -7.91 2.32
CA THR A 404 -10.31 -8.08 2.93
C THR A 404 -9.42 -6.89 2.58
N THR A 405 -8.61 -6.43 3.55
CA THR A 405 -7.65 -5.34 3.32
C THR A 405 -6.66 -5.68 2.21
N GLN A 406 -6.40 -6.96 1.98
CA GLN A 406 -5.51 -7.42 0.92
C GLN A 406 -6.05 -7.15 -0.48
N THR A 407 -7.36 -7.28 -0.69
CA THR A 407 -8.01 -7.06 -1.99
C THR A 407 -8.45 -5.61 -2.15
N GLY A 408 -9.06 -5.02 -1.12
CA GLY A 408 -9.62 -3.67 -1.13
C GLY A 408 -8.62 -2.56 -0.82
N GLY A 409 -7.39 -2.90 -0.42
CA GLY A 409 -6.35 -1.93 -0.10
C GLY A 409 -5.85 -1.09 -1.28
N TYR A 410 -6.22 -1.41 -2.52
CA TYR A 410 -5.70 -0.72 -3.71
C TYR A 410 -6.81 -0.09 -4.57
N GLY A 411 -6.62 1.19 -4.92
CA GLY A 411 -7.28 1.85 -6.07
C GLY A 411 -8.78 2.13 -5.98
N ILE A 412 -9.46 1.84 -4.86
CA ILE A 412 -10.90 2.07 -4.71
C ILE A 412 -11.22 3.29 -3.85
N THR A 413 -12.38 3.88 -4.05
CA THR A 413 -12.90 5.01 -3.25
C THR A 413 -14.20 4.58 -2.56
N LEU A 414 -14.31 4.80 -1.25
CA LEU A 414 -15.43 4.39 -0.42
C LEU A 414 -15.93 5.54 0.48
N THR A 415 -15.88 6.78 -0.02
CA THR A 415 -16.23 8.01 0.72
C THR A 415 -17.70 8.15 1.06
N ALA A 416 -18.58 7.26 0.56
CA ALA A 416 -19.95 7.16 1.03
C ALA A 416 -20.06 6.69 2.49
N ALA A 417 -19.01 6.01 2.99
CA ALA A 417 -18.93 5.64 4.41
C ALA A 417 -18.08 6.65 5.18
N SER A 418 -18.46 6.91 6.41
CA SER A 418 -17.66 7.61 7.43
C SER A 418 -17.18 6.68 8.53
N THR A 419 -17.68 5.44 8.59
CA THR A 419 -17.26 4.44 9.57
C THR A 419 -16.60 3.23 8.92
N MET A 420 -15.49 2.83 9.49
CA MET A 420 -14.71 1.66 9.06
C MET A 420 -14.45 0.74 10.24
N VAL A 421 -14.82 -0.52 10.11
CA VAL A 421 -14.68 -1.53 11.16
C VAL A 421 -13.65 -2.56 10.74
N TYR A 422 -12.67 -2.79 11.59
CA TYR A 422 -11.70 -3.87 11.46
C TYR A 422 -12.13 -5.04 12.36
N TYR A 423 -12.79 -5.99 11.74
CA TYR A 423 -13.19 -7.24 12.41
C TYR A 423 -11.97 -8.05 12.84
N SER A 424 -10.94 -8.10 11.99
CA SER A 424 -9.64 -8.68 12.29
C SER A 424 -8.52 -7.96 11.54
N ASN A 425 -7.34 -7.81 12.15
CA ASN A 425 -6.19 -7.10 11.62
C ASN A 425 -5.06 -8.06 11.23
N GLY A 426 -4.34 -7.74 10.16
CA GLY A 426 -3.04 -8.34 9.85
C GLY A 426 -1.87 -7.53 10.41
N TYR A 427 -0.65 -8.08 10.33
CA TYR A 427 0.59 -7.38 10.75
C TYR A 427 1.12 -6.36 9.71
N ASP A 428 0.41 -6.15 8.60
CA ASP A 428 0.86 -5.33 7.47
C ASP A 428 0.37 -3.89 7.61
N LEU A 429 1.26 -3.00 8.07
CA LEU A 429 0.96 -1.58 8.24
C LEU A 429 0.57 -0.91 6.92
N GLU A 430 1.23 -1.27 5.82
CA GLU A 430 0.94 -0.68 4.52
C GLU A 430 -0.51 -0.94 4.11
N LYS A 431 -0.98 -2.18 4.23
CA LYS A 431 -2.37 -2.54 3.92
C LYS A 431 -3.36 -1.88 4.87
N ARG A 432 -3.01 -1.72 6.14
CA ARG A 432 -3.83 -1.01 7.11
C ARG A 432 -4.02 0.46 6.69
N GLN A 433 -2.94 1.18 6.45
CA GLN A 433 -2.98 2.57 6.00
C GLN A 433 -3.67 2.74 4.64
N GLN A 434 -3.42 1.81 3.71
CA GLN A 434 -4.09 1.80 2.41
C GLN A 434 -5.61 1.63 2.56
N SER A 435 -6.06 0.74 3.44
CA SER A 435 -7.49 0.54 3.68
C SER A 435 -8.14 1.73 4.38
N GLU A 436 -7.47 2.36 5.35
CA GLU A 436 -7.94 3.60 6.01
C GLU A 436 -8.15 4.72 4.98
N ALA A 437 -7.21 4.89 4.06
CA ALA A 437 -7.27 5.88 3.00
C ALA A 437 -8.40 5.64 1.97
N ARG A 438 -9.24 4.62 2.11
CA ARG A 438 -10.40 4.40 1.23
C ARG A 438 -11.56 5.32 1.57
N ILE A 439 -11.76 5.66 2.84
CA ILE A 439 -12.75 6.65 3.28
C ILE A 439 -12.11 8.02 3.54
N ASP A 440 -10.84 8.08 3.91
CA ASP A 440 -10.05 9.26 4.17
C ASP A 440 -9.46 9.85 2.88
N ARG A 441 -10.30 10.54 2.10
CA ARG A 441 -9.94 11.10 0.77
C ARG A 441 -10.74 12.37 0.48
N ILE A 442 -10.28 13.12 -0.54
CA ILE A 442 -11.05 14.22 -1.14
C ILE A 442 -12.46 13.72 -1.50
N GLY A 443 -13.46 14.46 -1.04
CA GLY A 443 -14.89 14.11 -1.17
C GLY A 443 -15.51 13.51 0.08
N GLN A 444 -14.75 13.23 1.13
CA GLN A 444 -15.29 12.90 2.45
C GLN A 444 -15.84 14.16 3.12
N LYS A 445 -17.10 14.07 3.58
CA LYS A 445 -17.83 15.21 4.17
C LYS A 445 -18.06 15.09 5.68
N TYR A 446 -17.86 13.91 6.23
CA TYR A 446 -18.18 13.59 7.62
C TYR A 446 -16.96 13.15 8.40
N PRO A 447 -16.89 13.43 9.72
CA PRO A 447 -15.87 12.88 10.61
C PRO A 447 -15.78 11.36 10.47
N MET A 448 -14.55 10.86 10.45
CA MET A 448 -14.31 9.45 10.18
C MET A 448 -14.04 8.68 11.47
N THR A 449 -14.67 7.52 11.60
CA THR A 449 -14.48 6.64 12.75
C THR A 449 -13.90 5.30 12.31
N TYR A 450 -12.77 4.94 12.89
CA TYR A 450 -12.10 3.65 12.70
C TYR A 450 -12.24 2.81 13.97
N ILE A 451 -12.82 1.63 13.85
CA ILE A 451 -13.13 0.78 14.99
C ILE A 451 -12.39 -0.56 14.87
N ASP A 452 -11.53 -0.85 15.83
CA ASP A 452 -10.84 -2.13 15.93
C ASP A 452 -11.55 -3.06 16.92
N ILE A 453 -12.03 -4.21 16.45
CA ILE A 453 -12.56 -5.28 17.31
C ILE A 453 -11.43 -6.26 17.62
N TYR A 454 -11.10 -6.46 18.89
CA TYR A 454 -10.03 -7.37 19.27
C TYR A 454 -10.24 -7.98 20.67
N CYS A 455 -9.62 -9.15 20.89
CA CYS A 455 -9.62 -9.82 22.18
C CYS A 455 -8.42 -9.36 23.01
N GLU A 456 -8.68 -8.89 24.22
CA GLU A 456 -7.64 -8.48 25.16
C GLU A 456 -6.76 -9.68 25.58
N ASP A 457 -5.50 -9.43 25.97
CA ASP A 457 -4.52 -10.42 26.39
C ASP A 457 -4.23 -11.54 25.37
N THR A 458 -4.55 -11.29 24.11
CA THR A 458 -4.33 -12.23 23.00
C THR A 458 -3.33 -11.71 21.97
N VAL A 459 -3.12 -12.51 20.93
CA VAL A 459 -2.32 -12.11 19.76
C VAL A 459 -2.90 -10.88 19.06
N ASP A 460 -4.20 -10.62 19.11
CA ASP A 460 -4.82 -9.46 18.49
C ASP A 460 -4.31 -8.14 19.08
N ALA A 461 -4.25 -8.03 20.42
CA ALA A 461 -3.71 -6.86 21.09
C ALA A 461 -2.24 -6.62 20.71
N ARG A 462 -1.47 -7.70 20.51
CA ARG A 462 -0.08 -7.62 20.06
C ARG A 462 0.05 -7.15 18.61
N ILE A 463 -0.90 -7.53 17.73
CA ILE A 463 -0.95 -7.07 16.34
C ILE A 463 -1.19 -5.56 16.31
N VAL A 464 -2.21 -5.07 17.02
CA VAL A 464 -2.52 -3.63 17.10
C VAL A 464 -1.31 -2.85 17.65
N LYS A 465 -0.68 -3.33 18.73
CA LYS A 465 0.53 -2.71 19.30
C LYS A 465 1.71 -2.71 18.31
N ALA A 466 1.89 -3.78 17.54
CA ALA A 466 2.95 -3.88 16.54
C ALA A 466 2.73 -2.89 15.37
N LEU A 467 1.49 -2.70 14.93
CA LEU A 467 1.14 -1.70 13.93
C LEU A 467 1.47 -0.29 14.41
N LYS A 468 1.09 0.09 15.61
CA LYS A 468 1.43 1.39 16.24
C LYS A 468 2.95 1.60 16.31
N LYS A 469 3.71 0.61 16.76
CA LYS A 469 5.18 0.71 16.81
C LYS A 469 5.81 0.96 15.43
N LYS A 470 5.27 0.37 14.38
CA LYS A 470 5.75 0.62 13.00
C LYS A 470 5.44 2.03 12.51
N VAL A 471 4.27 2.57 12.85
CA VAL A 471 3.94 3.98 12.57
C VAL A 471 4.95 4.89 13.24
N ASN A 472 5.24 4.71 14.53
CA ASN A 472 6.20 5.54 15.27
C ASN A 472 7.61 5.53 14.64
N ILE A 473 8.09 4.37 14.18
CA ILE A 473 9.40 4.26 13.50
C ILE A 473 9.35 5.01 12.15
N ALA A 474 8.26 4.86 11.39
CA ALA A 474 8.11 5.55 10.12
C ALA A 474 8.12 7.07 10.30
N SER A 475 7.37 7.60 11.27
CA SER A 475 7.30 9.02 11.58
C SER A 475 8.66 9.61 11.99
N GLN A 476 9.43 8.90 12.82
CA GLN A 476 10.78 9.35 13.20
C GLN A 476 11.73 9.48 11.99
N ILE A 477 11.65 8.57 11.02
CA ILE A 477 12.48 8.62 9.81
C ILE A 477 12.06 9.74 8.88
N MET A 478 10.77 9.95 8.78
CA MET A 478 10.22 10.98 7.88
C MET A 478 10.29 12.38 8.49
N GLY A 479 10.77 12.52 9.75
CA GLY A 479 10.89 13.80 10.46
C GLY A 479 9.52 14.36 10.85
N GLU A 480 8.53 13.51 11.07
CA GLU A 480 7.18 13.88 11.49
C GLU A 480 7.12 13.95 13.02
N GLU A 481 6.41 14.95 13.56
CA GLU A 481 6.02 14.91 14.96
C GLU A 481 5.05 13.75 15.19
N LEU A 482 5.27 13.00 16.26
CA LEU A 482 4.37 11.95 16.70
C LEU A 482 3.03 12.57 17.08
N LYS A 483 2.09 12.69 16.13
CA LYS A 483 0.69 12.91 16.48
C LYS A 483 0.19 11.62 17.12
N ASP A 484 -0.38 11.75 18.31
CA ASP A 484 -0.85 10.63 19.12
C ASP A 484 -1.94 9.85 18.37
N TRP A 485 -1.51 8.78 17.75
CA TRP A 485 -2.39 7.76 17.21
C TRP A 485 -2.83 6.86 18.37
N ILE A 486 -3.87 7.24 19.06
CA ILE A 486 -4.45 6.43 20.16
C ILE A 486 -5.84 5.99 19.82
#